data_1a6fa38c3a23f28d24e7e347834c5c69
#
_entry.id   1a6fa38c3a23f28d24e7e347834c5c69
#
_cell.length_a   1.000
_cell.length_b   1.000
_cell.length_c   1.000
_cell.angle_alpha   90.00
_cell.angle_beta   90.00
_cell.angle_gamma   90.00
#
_symmetry.space_group_name_H-M   'P 1'
#
loop_
_entity.id
_entity.type
_entity.pdbx_description
1 polymer ?
#
loop_
_entity_poly.entity_id
_entity_poly.type
_entity_poly.pdbx_seq_one_letter_code
_entity_poly.pdbx_strand_id
1 'polypeptide(L)'
;MKYNNSILEQTVKGKGYKWFSNGDYNLNIVGIRNSNTKNEVTNAFDDTLTVSYKVGGKWKYHEFDCTTDPGTHWVENILKESGVAILKPGQYRGSHKIGLHQGKYEALRQMKPVHVYRDKNKDGVYDKNEDSIEIGLFGINIHRATKHAGKKSKQIDKWSAGCQVIAAADDFKQFMELADTARNAWSNSFTYTLIESKDIKVNKKKSA
;
A
#
# COMPACT_ATOMS: atom_id res chain seq x y z
N MET A 1 -15.13 -2.06 -9.88
CA MET A 1 -13.78 -1.48 -9.73
C MET A 1 -13.92 0.00 -9.44
N LYS A 2 -13.24 0.46 -8.41
CA LYS A 2 -13.31 1.85 -7.91
C LYS A 2 -12.45 2.81 -8.74
N TYR A 3 -11.34 2.28 -9.30
CA TYR A 3 -10.37 3.02 -10.10
C TYR A 3 -10.10 2.31 -11.44
N ASN A 4 -9.21 2.83 -12.26
CA ASN A 4 -8.73 2.20 -13.50
C ASN A 4 -7.30 2.67 -13.85
N ASN A 5 -6.66 1.97 -14.79
CA ASN A 5 -5.29 2.27 -15.22
C ASN A 5 -5.09 3.73 -15.64
N SER A 6 -6.01 4.28 -16.44
CA SER A 6 -5.85 5.64 -17.00
C SER A 6 -5.85 6.70 -15.91
N ILE A 7 -6.78 6.62 -14.95
CA ILE A 7 -6.87 7.57 -13.84
C ILE A 7 -5.63 7.48 -12.96
N LEU A 8 -5.18 6.26 -12.65
CA LEU A 8 -3.99 6.05 -11.82
C LEU A 8 -2.71 6.52 -12.52
N GLU A 9 -2.57 6.24 -13.81
CA GLU A 9 -1.43 6.73 -14.59
C GLU A 9 -1.36 8.26 -14.58
N GLN A 10 -2.49 8.93 -14.83
CA GLN A 10 -2.58 10.39 -14.80
C GLN A 10 -2.22 10.95 -13.40
N THR A 11 -2.77 10.35 -12.35
CA THR A 11 -2.52 10.79 -10.97
C THR A 11 -1.06 10.62 -10.58
N VAL A 12 -0.50 9.43 -10.81
CA VAL A 12 0.90 9.10 -10.48
C VAL A 12 1.86 10.00 -11.25
N LYS A 13 1.66 10.16 -12.56
CA LYS A 13 2.48 11.06 -13.40
C LYS A 13 2.30 12.54 -13.01
N GLY A 14 1.09 12.96 -12.68
CA GLY A 14 0.78 14.33 -12.24
C GLY A 14 1.48 14.72 -10.93
N LYS A 15 1.84 13.73 -10.10
CA LYS A 15 2.67 13.90 -8.88
C LYS A 15 4.18 13.87 -9.19
N GLY A 16 4.60 13.77 -10.44
CA GLY A 16 6.01 13.65 -10.84
C GLY A 16 6.59 12.25 -10.65
N TYR A 17 5.75 11.24 -10.37
CA TYR A 17 6.19 9.87 -10.14
C TYR A 17 6.28 9.08 -11.44
N LYS A 18 7.12 8.04 -11.44
CA LYS A 18 7.27 7.13 -12.57
C LYS A 18 6.10 6.18 -12.67
N TRP A 19 5.56 6.03 -13.87
CA TRP A 19 4.63 4.99 -14.26
C TRP A 19 5.31 4.03 -15.24
N PHE A 20 5.28 2.73 -14.94
CA PHE A 20 5.94 1.69 -15.75
C PHE A 20 4.98 1.23 -16.86
N SER A 21 5.39 1.40 -18.11
CA SER A 21 4.56 1.06 -19.29
C SER A 21 5.30 0.18 -20.31
N ASN A 22 6.58 -0.12 -20.07
CA ASN A 22 7.41 -0.92 -20.97
C ASN A 22 7.43 -2.39 -20.53
N GLY A 23 7.22 -3.29 -21.51
CA GLY A 23 7.25 -4.74 -21.30
C GLY A 23 6.08 -5.27 -20.50
N ASP A 24 5.96 -6.61 -20.49
CA ASP A 24 4.93 -7.31 -19.74
C ASP A 24 5.33 -7.48 -18.27
N TYR A 25 4.35 -7.55 -17.37
CA TYR A 25 4.52 -7.72 -15.92
C TYR A 25 5.46 -6.70 -15.23
N ASN A 26 5.61 -5.51 -15.81
CA ASN A 26 6.30 -4.39 -15.15
C ASN A 26 5.27 -3.69 -14.24
N LEU A 27 5.22 -4.08 -12.97
CA LEU A 27 4.13 -3.73 -12.07
C LEU A 27 4.19 -2.28 -11.59
N ASN A 28 3.04 -1.60 -11.68
CA ASN A 28 2.74 -0.39 -10.93
C ASN A 28 1.92 -0.78 -9.71
N ILE A 29 2.53 -0.82 -8.53
CA ILE A 29 1.89 -1.14 -7.26
C ILE A 29 1.57 0.18 -6.57
N VAL A 30 0.27 0.51 -6.45
CA VAL A 30 -0.18 1.79 -5.91
C VAL A 30 -1.16 1.56 -4.77
N GLY A 31 -0.77 1.98 -3.57
CA GLY A 31 -1.67 2.12 -2.42
C GLY A 31 -2.41 3.46 -2.51
N ILE A 32 -3.71 3.42 -2.22
CA ILE A 32 -4.59 4.59 -2.21
C ILE A 32 -5.20 4.69 -0.83
N ARG A 33 -4.65 5.61 -0.02
CA ARG A 33 -5.15 5.89 1.33
C ARG A 33 -6.47 6.66 1.26
N ASN A 34 -7.45 6.24 2.05
CA ASN A 34 -8.74 6.89 2.13
C ASN A 34 -8.64 8.23 2.88
N SER A 35 -8.68 9.36 2.18
CA SER A 35 -8.63 10.69 2.79
C SER A 35 -9.97 11.18 3.34
N ASN A 36 -11.07 10.45 3.14
CA ASN A 36 -12.38 10.84 3.67
C ASN A 36 -12.48 10.63 5.18
N THR A 37 -11.59 9.82 5.76
CA THR A 37 -11.51 9.56 7.21
C THR A 37 -11.01 10.76 8.00
N LYS A 38 -10.46 11.78 7.34
CA LYS A 38 -9.82 12.96 7.98
C LYS A 38 -8.74 12.57 8.99
N ASN A 39 -8.04 11.46 8.71
CA ASN A 39 -7.02 10.83 9.56
C ASN A 39 -7.55 10.13 10.83
N GLU A 40 -8.86 9.99 11.01
CA GLU A 40 -9.40 9.17 12.10
C GLU A 40 -8.92 7.72 12.02
N VAL A 41 -8.64 7.11 13.16
CA VAL A 41 -8.27 5.69 13.28
C VAL A 41 -9.53 4.84 13.11
N THR A 42 -9.84 4.44 11.89
CA THR A 42 -11.06 3.69 11.55
C THR A 42 -10.99 2.22 11.92
N ASN A 43 -9.77 1.68 12.08
CA ASN A 43 -9.52 0.26 12.26
C ASN A 43 -10.11 -0.64 11.15
N ALA A 44 -10.43 -0.07 9.99
CA ALA A 44 -11.07 -0.75 8.87
C ALA A 44 -10.13 -0.88 7.67
N PHE A 45 -10.34 -1.93 6.85
CA PHE A 45 -9.67 -2.08 5.55
C PHE A 45 -10.37 -1.21 4.50
N ASP A 46 -10.29 0.10 4.65
CA ASP A 46 -10.99 1.10 3.84
C ASP A 46 -10.11 1.79 2.78
N ASP A 47 -8.86 1.36 2.70
CA ASP A 47 -7.92 1.73 1.65
C ASP A 47 -7.96 0.75 0.47
N THR A 48 -7.27 1.09 -0.61
CA THR A 48 -7.21 0.23 -1.79
C THR A 48 -5.76 0.04 -2.23
N LEU A 49 -5.33 -1.21 -2.44
CA LEU A 49 -4.10 -1.53 -3.15
C LEU A 49 -4.42 -1.87 -4.59
N THR A 50 -3.73 -1.26 -5.54
CA THR A 50 -3.93 -1.53 -6.97
C THR A 50 -2.66 -2.04 -7.61
N VAL A 51 -2.80 -2.90 -8.62
CA VAL A 51 -1.70 -3.38 -9.45
C VAL A 51 -2.09 -3.20 -10.91
N SER A 52 -1.29 -2.41 -11.63
CA SER A 52 -1.44 -2.16 -13.07
C SER A 52 -0.19 -2.65 -13.81
N TYR A 53 -0.38 -3.39 -14.89
CA TYR A 53 0.69 -3.94 -15.71
C TYR A 53 0.21 -4.27 -17.12
N LYS A 54 1.11 -4.60 -18.03
CA LYS A 54 0.76 -5.06 -19.38
C LYS A 54 0.99 -6.57 -19.53
N VAL A 55 0.21 -7.17 -20.45
CA VAL A 55 0.44 -8.51 -20.99
C VAL A 55 0.11 -8.45 -22.48
N GLY A 56 1.06 -8.77 -23.35
CA GLY A 56 0.90 -8.66 -24.80
C GLY A 56 0.52 -7.24 -25.24
N GLY A 57 1.10 -6.23 -24.59
CA GLY A 57 0.81 -4.81 -24.85
C GLY A 57 -0.52 -4.29 -24.30
N LYS A 58 -1.37 -5.14 -23.76
CA LYS A 58 -2.69 -4.77 -23.19
C LYS A 58 -2.61 -4.56 -21.69
N TRP A 59 -3.18 -3.45 -21.19
CA TRP A 59 -3.25 -3.18 -19.77
C TRP A 59 -4.13 -4.19 -19.03
N LYS A 60 -3.62 -4.64 -17.90
CA LYS A 60 -4.33 -5.43 -16.87
C LYS A 60 -4.39 -4.61 -15.58
N TYR A 61 -5.41 -4.87 -14.76
CA TYR A 61 -5.68 -4.11 -13.56
C TYR A 61 -6.35 -4.99 -12.49
N HIS A 62 -5.85 -4.88 -11.28
CA HIS A 62 -6.44 -5.50 -10.09
C HIS A 62 -6.53 -4.45 -8.98
N GLU A 63 -7.53 -4.57 -8.13
CA GLU A 63 -7.66 -3.79 -6.90
C GLU A 63 -8.05 -4.71 -5.75
N PHE A 64 -7.49 -4.45 -4.58
CA PHE A 64 -7.62 -5.24 -3.37
C PHE A 64 -7.95 -4.33 -2.20
N ASP A 65 -8.89 -4.73 -1.35
CA ASP A 65 -9.14 -4.02 -0.10
C ASP A 65 -7.94 -4.19 0.85
N CYS A 66 -7.45 -3.09 1.37
CA CYS A 66 -6.28 -3.08 2.23
C CYS A 66 -6.37 -2.01 3.32
N THR A 67 -5.37 -1.99 4.20
CA THR A 67 -5.01 -0.82 4.99
C THR A 67 -3.61 -0.35 4.61
N THR A 68 -3.41 0.96 4.65
CA THR A 68 -2.10 1.63 4.55
C THR A 68 -1.71 2.28 5.87
N ASP A 69 -2.53 2.09 6.89
CA ASP A 69 -2.41 2.70 8.22
C ASP A 69 -2.27 1.63 9.33
N PRO A 70 -1.74 1.98 10.51
CA PRO A 70 -1.73 1.11 11.67
C PRO A 70 -3.15 0.77 12.16
N GLY A 71 -3.34 -0.40 12.78
CA GLY A 71 -4.59 -0.73 13.46
C GLY A 71 -4.65 -0.17 14.88
N THR A 72 -5.86 -0.08 15.43
CA THR A 72 -6.17 0.47 16.76
C THR A 72 -5.25 -0.12 17.84
N HIS A 73 -5.05 -1.45 17.81
CA HIS A 73 -4.20 -2.09 18.81
C HIS A 73 -2.81 -1.44 18.95
N TRP A 74 -2.16 -1.09 17.83
CA TRP A 74 -0.81 -0.53 17.86
C TRP A 74 -0.79 0.98 18.11
N VAL A 75 -1.87 1.69 17.78
CA VAL A 75 -2.03 3.10 18.14
C VAL A 75 -2.16 3.24 19.66
N GLU A 76 -2.92 2.35 20.29
CA GLU A 76 -3.10 2.33 21.75
C GLU A 76 -1.89 1.74 22.50
N ASN A 77 -1.20 0.76 21.89
CA ASN A 77 -0.07 0.02 22.48
C ASN A 77 1.20 0.26 21.65
N ILE A 78 1.71 1.48 21.66
CA ILE A 78 2.89 1.88 20.89
C ILE A 78 4.11 1.04 21.22
N LEU A 79 4.83 0.57 20.18
CA LEU A 79 6.05 -0.25 20.32
C LEU A 79 7.30 0.57 20.62
N LYS A 80 7.30 1.85 20.30
CA LYS A 80 8.43 2.78 20.47
C LYS A 80 7.91 4.10 21.03
N GLU A 81 8.72 4.77 21.83
CA GLU A 81 8.40 6.10 22.38
C GLU A 81 8.07 7.14 21.30
N SER A 82 8.68 7.01 20.11
CA SER A 82 8.36 7.88 18.96
C SER A 82 6.97 7.64 18.36
N GLY A 83 6.24 6.63 18.82
CA GLY A 83 4.89 6.30 18.35
C GLY A 83 4.85 5.33 17.17
N VAL A 84 3.65 5.13 16.61
CA VAL A 84 3.45 4.27 15.45
C VAL A 84 4.00 4.90 14.18
N ALA A 85 4.41 4.05 13.23
CA ALA A 85 4.93 4.48 11.94
C ALA A 85 3.81 4.53 10.91
N ILE A 86 3.55 5.69 10.34
CA ILE A 86 2.56 5.91 9.28
C ILE A 86 3.30 6.26 8.00
N LEU A 87 3.22 5.42 6.97
CA LEU A 87 3.94 5.65 5.73
C LEU A 87 3.51 6.98 5.09
N LYS A 88 4.47 7.85 4.81
CA LYS A 88 4.20 9.10 4.10
C LYS A 88 3.82 8.84 2.64
N PRO A 89 2.81 9.52 2.06
CA PRO A 89 2.56 9.44 0.63
C PRO A 89 3.81 9.78 -0.18
N GLY A 90 4.10 8.95 -1.19
CA GLY A 90 5.33 9.08 -1.98
C GLY A 90 5.55 7.90 -2.91
N GLN A 91 6.56 7.98 -3.77
CA GLN A 91 7.00 6.85 -4.58
C GLN A 91 8.34 6.31 -4.06
N TYR A 92 8.36 5.06 -3.63
CA TYR A 92 9.50 4.36 -3.06
C TYR A 92 10.09 3.39 -4.09
N ARG A 93 11.08 3.88 -4.85
CA ARG A 93 11.68 3.19 -6.01
C ARG A 93 12.51 1.98 -5.59
N GLY A 94 12.08 0.78 -6.06
CA GLY A 94 12.77 -0.48 -5.78
C GLY A 94 12.94 -0.74 -4.28
N SER A 95 11.99 -0.27 -3.47
CA SER A 95 12.05 -0.34 -2.01
C SER A 95 11.66 -1.68 -1.43
N HIS A 96 10.98 -2.52 -2.21
CA HIS A 96 10.48 -3.80 -1.73
C HIS A 96 11.07 -4.98 -2.51
N LYS A 97 11.17 -6.14 -1.83
CA LYS A 97 11.54 -7.44 -2.42
C LYS A 97 10.66 -8.54 -1.87
N ILE A 98 10.40 -9.58 -2.66
CA ILE A 98 9.82 -10.83 -2.13
C ILE A 98 10.81 -11.44 -1.14
N GLY A 99 10.30 -11.77 0.05
CA GLY A 99 11.04 -12.43 1.10
C GLY A 99 10.13 -12.79 2.28
N LEU A 100 10.64 -13.53 3.25
CA LEU A 100 9.85 -14.05 4.37
C LEU A 100 9.45 -12.93 5.34
N HIS A 101 8.16 -12.62 5.43
CA HIS A 101 7.60 -11.76 6.46
C HIS A 101 7.64 -12.48 7.81
N GLN A 102 8.35 -11.87 8.79
CA GLN A 102 8.57 -12.45 10.12
C GLN A 102 9.13 -13.90 10.10
N GLY A 103 9.87 -14.29 9.05
CA GLY A 103 10.38 -15.64 8.89
C GLY A 103 9.33 -16.71 8.55
N LYS A 104 8.07 -16.34 8.27
CA LYS A 104 6.95 -17.28 8.19
C LYS A 104 6.42 -17.55 6.78
N TYR A 105 6.27 -16.52 5.95
CA TYR A 105 5.71 -16.63 4.61
C TYR A 105 6.17 -15.50 3.70
N GLU A 106 6.15 -15.71 2.40
CA GLU A 106 6.55 -14.72 1.42
C GLU A 106 5.60 -13.52 1.38
N ALA A 107 6.19 -12.33 1.33
CA ALA A 107 5.50 -11.05 1.20
C ALA A 107 6.45 -10.04 0.53
N LEU A 108 5.98 -8.88 0.14
CA LEU A 108 6.88 -7.80 -0.27
C LEU A 108 7.45 -7.11 0.98
N ARG A 109 8.74 -7.33 1.24
CA ARG A 109 9.44 -6.75 2.38
C ARG A 109 10.11 -5.44 2.02
N GLN A 110 10.02 -4.47 2.89
CA GLN A 110 10.78 -3.24 2.79
C GLN A 110 12.28 -3.53 2.90
N MET A 111 13.07 -3.07 1.92
CA MET A 111 14.52 -3.28 1.82
C MET A 111 15.31 -1.99 1.62
N LYS A 112 14.65 -0.84 1.40
CA LYS A 112 15.27 0.49 1.34
C LYS A 112 14.55 1.44 2.27
N PRO A 113 15.20 2.53 2.70
CA PRO A 113 14.57 3.55 3.53
C PRO A 113 13.28 4.09 2.91
N VAL A 114 12.28 4.30 3.77
CA VAL A 114 11.04 4.99 3.45
C VAL A 114 10.83 6.13 4.45
N HIS A 115 9.92 7.04 4.16
CA HIS A 115 9.57 8.14 5.06
C HIS A 115 8.30 7.78 5.81
N VAL A 116 8.31 7.93 7.13
CA VAL A 116 7.12 7.73 7.96
C VAL A 116 6.89 8.95 8.84
N TYR A 117 5.63 9.27 9.06
CA TYR A 117 5.22 10.11 10.19
C TYR A 117 5.24 9.29 11.47
N ARG A 118 5.42 9.95 12.61
CA ARG A 118 5.32 9.35 13.94
C ARG A 118 4.15 9.94 14.70
N ASP A 119 3.32 9.05 15.18
CA ASP A 119 2.16 9.38 15.99
C ASP A 119 2.25 8.68 17.34
N LYS A 120 2.21 9.43 18.45
CA LYS A 120 2.42 8.92 19.81
C LYS A 120 1.37 9.35 20.83
N ASN A 121 0.45 10.26 20.46
CA ASN A 121 -0.45 10.90 21.42
C ASN A 121 -1.70 10.06 21.80
N LYS A 122 -2.01 9.01 21.00
CA LYS A 122 -3.12 8.06 21.24
C LYS A 122 -4.51 8.72 21.27
N ASP A 123 -4.70 9.80 20.52
CA ASP A 123 -5.96 10.55 20.53
C ASP A 123 -7.01 10.01 19.53
N GLY A 124 -6.70 8.93 18.83
CA GLY A 124 -7.57 8.31 17.83
C GLY A 124 -7.50 8.96 16.44
N VAL A 125 -6.55 9.88 16.24
CA VAL A 125 -6.28 10.54 14.96
C VAL A 125 -4.82 10.30 14.57
N TYR A 126 -4.57 9.95 13.31
CA TYR A 126 -3.20 9.80 12.82
C TYR A 126 -2.53 11.15 12.62
N ASP A 127 -1.53 11.46 13.43
CA ASP A 127 -0.69 12.64 13.25
C ASP A 127 0.21 12.49 12.02
N LYS A 128 0.00 13.36 11.03
CA LYS A 128 0.82 13.43 9.80
C LYS A 128 1.60 14.74 9.77
N ASN A 129 2.34 15.01 10.86
CA ASN A 129 3.14 16.21 11.00
C ASN A 129 4.46 16.04 10.25
N GLU A 130 4.82 17.01 9.39
CA GLU A 130 6.09 17.01 8.65
C GLU A 130 7.30 17.03 9.58
N ASP A 131 7.21 17.64 10.76
CA ASP A 131 8.27 17.68 11.76
C ASP A 131 8.49 16.32 12.46
N SER A 132 7.53 15.37 12.34
CA SER A 132 7.64 14.04 12.91
C SER A 132 8.22 13.00 11.95
N ILE A 133 8.69 13.41 10.76
CA ILE A 133 9.16 12.48 9.75
C ILE A 133 10.47 11.83 10.16
N GLU A 134 10.45 10.50 10.13
CA GLU A 134 11.66 9.68 10.20
C GLU A 134 11.89 8.97 8.84
N ILE A 135 13.18 8.79 8.51
CA ILE A 135 13.61 8.09 7.30
C ILE A 135 14.40 6.85 7.71
N GLY A 136 13.97 5.66 7.23
CA GLY A 136 14.67 4.44 7.63
C GLY A 136 13.98 3.14 7.19
N LEU A 137 14.48 2.05 7.77
CA LEU A 137 13.92 0.70 7.63
C LEU A 137 13.00 0.44 8.82
N PHE A 138 11.69 0.53 8.60
CA PHE A 138 10.67 0.35 9.65
C PHE A 138 9.92 -0.97 9.53
N GLY A 139 10.24 -1.76 8.49
CA GLY A 139 9.51 -2.99 8.21
C GLY A 139 8.12 -2.73 7.61
N ILE A 140 7.96 -1.64 6.87
CA ILE A 140 6.72 -1.35 6.13
C ILE A 140 6.60 -2.34 4.98
N ASN A 141 6.06 -3.51 5.27
CA ASN A 141 5.90 -4.60 4.31
C ASN A 141 4.50 -4.55 3.68
N ILE A 142 4.33 -5.21 2.52
CA ILE A 142 3.01 -5.48 1.94
C ILE A 142 2.70 -6.95 2.18
N HIS A 143 1.73 -7.23 3.05
CA HIS A 143 1.42 -8.59 3.49
C HIS A 143 -0.08 -8.85 3.68
N ARG A 144 -0.45 -10.04 4.12
CA ARG A 144 -1.85 -10.43 4.35
C ARG A 144 -2.30 -10.22 5.79
N ALA A 145 -3.59 -10.01 6.01
CA ALA A 145 -4.23 -10.11 7.31
C ALA A 145 -4.46 -11.58 7.69
N THR A 146 -5.21 -12.33 6.91
CA THR A 146 -5.54 -13.73 7.21
C THR A 146 -4.83 -14.71 6.26
N LYS A 147 -4.54 -15.93 6.75
CA LYS A 147 -3.99 -17.04 5.94
C LYS A 147 -5.06 -18.00 5.39
N HIS A 148 -6.28 -17.88 5.87
CA HIS A 148 -7.36 -18.83 5.57
C HIS A 148 -8.03 -18.48 4.24
N ALA A 149 -7.93 -19.38 3.24
CA ALA A 149 -8.57 -19.25 1.94
C ALA A 149 -10.07 -18.98 2.08
N GLY A 150 -10.61 -18.13 1.21
CA GLY A 150 -12.02 -17.69 1.25
C GLY A 150 -12.34 -16.74 2.43
N LYS A 151 -11.37 -16.36 3.25
CA LYS A 151 -11.59 -15.44 4.38
C LYS A 151 -11.02 -14.06 4.11
N LYS A 152 -11.74 -13.05 4.65
CA LYS A 152 -11.38 -11.64 4.65
C LYS A 152 -11.49 -11.08 6.07
N SER A 153 -10.46 -10.41 6.54
CA SER A 153 -10.49 -9.70 7.82
C SER A 153 -11.31 -8.42 7.71
N LYS A 154 -12.11 -8.14 8.74
CA LYS A 154 -12.96 -6.94 8.80
C LYS A 154 -12.27 -5.78 9.50
N GLN A 155 -11.43 -6.06 10.50
CA GLN A 155 -10.74 -5.07 11.32
C GLN A 155 -9.23 -5.27 11.20
N ILE A 156 -8.48 -4.16 11.31
CA ILE A 156 -7.03 -4.16 11.20
C ILE A 156 -6.38 -4.69 12.48
N ASP A 157 -6.76 -4.16 13.64
CA ASP A 157 -6.25 -4.52 14.96
C ASP A 157 -4.72 -4.71 14.98
N LYS A 158 -4.30 -5.98 15.16
CA LYS A 158 -2.88 -6.39 15.25
C LYS A 158 -2.21 -6.64 13.91
N TRP A 159 -2.96 -6.63 12.80
CA TRP A 159 -2.40 -6.96 11.49
C TRP A 159 -1.41 -5.91 10.96
N SER A 160 -1.60 -4.64 11.31
CA SER A 160 -0.72 -3.55 10.87
C SER A 160 -0.25 -2.68 12.02
N ALA A 161 1.07 -2.59 12.20
CA ALA A 161 1.75 -1.56 12.99
C ALA A 161 2.34 -0.45 12.09
N GLY A 162 1.76 -0.28 10.87
CA GLY A 162 2.22 0.62 9.82
C GLY A 162 2.45 -0.08 8.46
N CYS A 163 2.36 -1.42 8.40
CA CYS A 163 2.44 -2.18 7.15
C CYS A 163 1.24 -1.91 6.24
N GLN A 164 1.43 -2.21 4.96
CA GLN A 164 0.36 -2.25 3.96
C GLN A 164 -0.24 -3.66 3.98
N VAL A 165 -1.50 -3.81 4.40
CA VAL A 165 -2.06 -5.15 4.66
C VAL A 165 -3.29 -5.40 3.82
N ILE A 166 -3.25 -6.47 2.99
CA ILE A 166 -4.37 -6.92 2.17
C ILE A 166 -5.34 -7.72 3.05
N ALA A 167 -6.63 -7.37 3.00
CA ALA A 167 -7.66 -7.89 3.89
C ALA A 167 -8.00 -9.36 3.64
N ALA A 168 -8.11 -9.78 2.36
CA ALA A 168 -8.52 -11.13 1.97
C ALA A 168 -7.32 -12.03 1.62
N ALA A 169 -7.38 -13.28 2.04
CA ALA A 169 -6.32 -14.25 1.78
C ALA A 169 -6.13 -14.55 0.29
N ASP A 170 -7.23 -14.66 -0.45
CA ASP A 170 -7.19 -14.99 -1.88
C ASP A 170 -6.68 -13.81 -2.72
N ASP A 171 -7.04 -12.57 -2.33
CA ASP A 171 -6.50 -11.35 -2.94
C ASP A 171 -4.99 -11.26 -2.75
N PHE A 172 -4.50 -11.58 -1.53
CA PHE A 172 -3.07 -11.61 -1.27
C PHE A 172 -2.35 -12.69 -2.06
N LYS A 173 -2.96 -13.87 -2.21
CA LYS A 173 -2.42 -14.94 -3.06
C LYS A 173 -2.27 -14.46 -4.50
N GLN A 174 -3.31 -13.86 -5.08
CA GLN A 174 -3.27 -13.29 -6.43
C GLN A 174 -2.19 -12.20 -6.56
N PHE A 175 -2.08 -11.31 -5.58
CA PHE A 175 -1.05 -10.27 -5.53
C PHE A 175 0.36 -10.86 -5.55
N MET A 176 0.62 -11.92 -4.77
CA MET A 176 1.94 -12.57 -4.71
C MET A 176 2.27 -13.35 -5.98
N GLU A 177 1.29 -13.98 -6.62
CA GLU A 177 1.46 -14.64 -7.94
C GLU A 177 1.88 -13.63 -9.02
N LEU A 178 1.29 -12.43 -9.02
CA LEU A 178 1.71 -11.34 -9.90
C LEU A 178 3.13 -10.84 -9.59
N ALA A 179 3.45 -10.69 -8.32
CA ALA A 179 4.78 -10.28 -7.89
C ALA A 179 5.84 -11.33 -8.27
N ASP A 180 5.53 -12.62 -8.13
CA ASP A 180 6.44 -13.69 -8.51
C ASP A 180 6.68 -13.74 -10.03
N THR A 181 5.62 -13.60 -10.82
CA THR A 181 5.71 -13.48 -12.28
C THR A 181 6.57 -12.27 -12.68
N ALA A 182 6.38 -11.14 -12.04
CA ALA A 182 7.19 -9.93 -12.30
C ALA A 182 8.66 -10.10 -11.88
N ARG A 183 8.92 -10.79 -10.75
CA ARG A 183 10.28 -11.15 -10.32
C ARG A 183 11.01 -11.95 -11.39
N ASN A 184 10.33 -12.93 -11.96
CA ASN A 184 10.93 -13.82 -12.98
C ASN A 184 11.12 -13.09 -14.33
N ALA A 185 10.22 -12.15 -14.68
CA ALA A 185 10.32 -11.37 -15.92
C ALA A 185 11.38 -10.25 -15.83
N TRP A 186 11.62 -9.68 -14.66
CA TRP A 186 12.45 -8.50 -14.46
C TRP A 186 13.52 -8.70 -13.38
N SER A 187 13.12 -8.60 -12.12
CA SER A 187 14.00 -8.76 -10.97
C SER A 187 13.18 -8.76 -9.67
N ASN A 188 13.79 -9.24 -8.56
CA ASN A 188 13.21 -9.14 -7.24
C ASN A 188 13.38 -7.71 -6.66
N SER A 189 12.77 -6.73 -7.34
CA SER A 189 12.85 -5.32 -6.94
C SER A 189 11.57 -4.59 -7.35
N PHE A 190 10.78 -4.17 -6.36
CA PHE A 190 9.47 -3.59 -6.57
C PHE A 190 9.42 -2.14 -6.10
N THR A 191 8.79 -1.29 -6.91
CA THR A 191 8.43 0.08 -6.54
C THR A 191 7.04 0.10 -5.94
N TYR A 192 6.92 0.70 -4.75
CA TYR A 192 5.63 0.99 -4.14
C TYR A 192 5.34 2.48 -4.18
N THR A 193 4.14 2.85 -4.61
CA THR A 193 3.66 4.23 -4.61
C THR A 193 2.48 4.33 -3.68
N LEU A 194 2.51 5.26 -2.71
CA LEU A 194 1.37 5.59 -1.87
C LEU A 194 0.86 6.98 -2.25
N ILE A 195 -0.43 7.06 -2.58
CA ILE A 195 -1.17 8.30 -2.82
C ILE A 195 -2.38 8.38 -1.90
N GLU A 196 -2.98 9.55 -1.81
CA GLU A 196 -4.25 9.74 -1.10
C GLU A 196 -5.42 9.78 -2.09
N SER A 197 -6.61 9.32 -1.68
CA SER A 197 -7.79 9.31 -2.55
C SER A 197 -8.18 10.71 -3.05
N LYS A 198 -7.90 11.76 -2.29
CA LYS A 198 -8.10 13.17 -2.70
C LYS A 198 -7.18 13.61 -3.86
N ASP A 199 -6.07 12.91 -4.11
CA ASP A 199 -5.17 13.20 -5.23
C ASP A 199 -5.79 12.80 -6.58
N ILE A 200 -6.77 11.89 -6.56
CA ILE A 200 -7.38 11.32 -7.75
C ILE A 200 -8.51 12.24 -8.24
N LYS A 201 -8.21 12.96 -9.31
CA LYS A 201 -9.22 13.79 -9.99
C LYS A 201 -10.04 12.92 -10.93
N VAL A 202 -11.21 12.46 -10.49
CA VAL A 202 -12.16 11.82 -11.37
C VAL A 202 -12.76 12.93 -12.25
N ASN A 203 -12.38 13.01 -13.51
CA ASN A 203 -13.07 13.85 -14.47
C ASN A 203 -14.52 13.36 -14.57
N LYS A 204 -15.45 14.02 -13.90
CA LYS A 204 -16.87 13.86 -14.19
C LYS A 204 -17.04 14.26 -15.65
N LYS A 205 -17.14 13.28 -16.56
CA LYS A 205 -17.64 13.56 -17.91
C LYS A 205 -18.97 14.27 -17.71
N LYS A 206 -19.04 15.55 -18.12
CA LYS A 206 -20.33 16.22 -18.28
C LYS A 206 -21.13 15.32 -19.22
N SER A 207 -22.18 14.70 -18.71
CA SER A 207 -23.24 14.15 -19.54
C SER A 207 -23.83 15.31 -20.33
N ALA A 208 -23.53 15.33 -21.63
CA ALA A 208 -24.19 16.20 -22.59
C ALA A 208 -25.55 15.61 -22.92
#